data_b86347c10553aca46459966d4e4ea4e4
#
_entry.id   b86347c10553aca46459966d4e4ea4e4
#
_cell.length_a   1.000
_cell.length_b   1.000
_cell.length_c   1.000
_cell.angle_alpha   90.00
_cell.angle_beta   90.00
_cell.angle_gamma   90.00
#
_symmetry.space_group_name_H-M   'P 1'
#
loop_
_entity.id
_entity.type
_entity.pdbx_description
1 polymer ?
#
loop_
_entity_poly.entity_id
_entity_poly.type
_entity_poly.pdbx_seq_one_letter_code
_entity_poly.pdbx_strand_id
1 'polypeptide(L)'
;AAFAAIAREVGAVLMADIAHPAGLMAAGVVPSPIGIADVVTMTTHKTLRGPRGGMILAKKDVVKPVNSSVFPGSQGGPLVQQIAAKAVAFGEALRPEFKAYQQRVKE
;
A
#
# COMPACT_ATOMS: atom_id res chain seq x y z
N ALA A 1 0.55 16.17 3.49
CA ALA A 1 0.98 17.37 2.75
C ALA A 1 2.27 17.96 3.34
N ALA A 2 2.35 18.21 4.66
CA ALA A 2 3.53 18.85 5.29
C ALA A 2 4.83 18.06 5.07
N PHE A 3 4.85 16.75 5.37
CA PHE A 3 6.03 15.91 5.15
C PHE A 3 6.53 15.92 3.70
N ALA A 4 5.60 15.96 2.72
CA ALA A 4 5.99 16.01 1.31
C ALA A 4 6.60 17.36 0.93
N ALA A 5 6.21 18.46 1.57
CA ALA A 5 6.83 19.76 1.37
C ALA A 5 8.28 19.75 1.91
N ILE A 6 8.48 19.27 3.14
CA ILE A 6 9.79 19.14 3.76
C ILE A 6 10.71 18.23 2.94
N ALA A 7 10.23 17.05 2.53
CA ALA A 7 11.01 16.12 1.71
C ALA A 7 11.50 16.77 0.40
N ARG A 8 10.62 17.51 -0.28
CA ARG A 8 11.01 18.25 -1.48
C ARG A 8 12.02 19.34 -1.21
N GLU A 9 11.89 20.07 -0.11
CA GLU A 9 12.81 21.15 0.26
C GLU A 9 14.23 20.64 0.46
N VAL A 10 14.38 19.46 1.07
CA VAL A 10 15.68 18.84 1.34
C VAL A 10 16.13 17.82 0.27
N GLY A 11 15.37 17.64 -0.80
CA GLY A 11 15.69 16.69 -1.87
C GLY A 11 15.61 15.21 -1.45
N ALA A 12 14.80 14.88 -0.43
CA ALA A 12 14.66 13.52 0.08
C ALA A 12 13.49 12.79 -0.56
N VAL A 13 13.63 11.45 -0.71
CA VAL A 13 12.52 10.56 -1.09
C VAL A 13 11.59 10.39 0.10
N LEU A 14 10.29 10.60 -0.13
CA LEU A 14 9.26 10.39 0.90
C LEU A 14 8.69 8.97 0.80
N MET A 15 8.92 8.17 1.83
CA MET A 15 8.26 6.87 2.01
C MET A 15 7.20 6.95 3.10
N ALA A 16 6.03 6.37 2.85
CA ALA A 16 4.94 6.26 3.82
C ALA A 16 4.59 4.79 4.03
N ASP A 17 4.73 4.29 5.27
CA ASP A 17 4.19 2.98 5.65
C ASP A 17 2.77 3.15 6.17
N ILE A 18 1.82 2.47 5.51
CA ILE A 18 0.40 2.51 5.85
C ILE A 18 -0.14 1.13 6.22
N ALA A 19 0.71 0.26 6.76
CA ALA A 19 0.36 -1.13 7.05
C ALA A 19 -0.95 -1.28 7.85
N HIS A 20 -1.17 -0.45 8.87
CA HIS A 20 -2.39 -0.51 9.69
C HIS A 20 -3.61 0.12 9.00
N PRO A 21 -3.56 1.37 8.51
CA PRO A 21 -4.75 2.04 7.96
C PRO A 21 -5.01 1.76 6.47
N ALA A 22 -4.29 0.84 5.82
CA ALA A 22 -4.38 0.62 4.37
C ALA A 22 -5.82 0.39 3.88
N GLY A 23 -6.61 -0.39 4.60
CA GLY A 23 -8.02 -0.66 4.25
C GLY A 23 -8.91 0.58 4.36
N LEU A 24 -8.73 1.38 5.42
CA LEU A 24 -9.44 2.64 5.63
C LEU A 24 -9.11 3.66 4.53
N MET A 25 -7.84 3.71 4.12
CA MET A 25 -7.36 4.58 3.05
C MET A 25 -7.88 4.13 1.68
N ALA A 26 -7.85 2.83 1.40
CA ALA A 26 -8.38 2.26 0.15
C ALA A 26 -9.89 2.52 0.00
N ALA A 27 -10.63 2.47 1.10
CA ALA A 27 -12.06 2.78 1.13
C ALA A 27 -12.38 4.29 1.12
N GLY A 28 -11.38 5.16 1.18
CA GLY A 28 -11.57 6.62 1.26
C GLY A 28 -12.17 7.12 2.58
N VAL A 29 -12.06 6.32 3.65
CA VAL A 29 -12.57 6.68 4.99
C VAL A 29 -11.61 7.62 5.72
N VAL A 30 -10.32 7.54 5.39
CA VAL A 30 -9.28 8.45 5.88
C VAL A 30 -8.38 8.89 4.72
N PRO A 31 -7.68 10.05 4.84
CA PRO A 31 -6.78 10.53 3.80
C PRO A 31 -5.67 9.54 3.48
N SER A 32 -5.29 9.43 2.20
CA SER A 32 -4.26 8.53 1.70
C SER A 32 -3.00 9.30 1.28
N PRO A 33 -1.78 8.77 1.51
CA PRO A 33 -0.54 9.32 0.97
C PRO A 33 -0.27 8.91 -0.48
N ILE A 34 -1.09 8.02 -1.07
CA ILE A 34 -0.93 7.58 -2.47
C ILE A 34 -1.06 8.78 -3.40
N GLY A 35 -0.12 8.91 -4.33
CA GLY A 35 -0.02 10.08 -5.20
C GLY A 35 0.76 11.26 -4.60
N ILE A 36 1.01 11.27 -3.28
CA ILE A 36 1.79 12.29 -2.57
C ILE A 36 3.20 11.77 -2.27
N ALA A 37 3.30 10.63 -1.58
CA ALA A 37 4.57 9.97 -1.30
C ALA A 37 5.18 9.34 -2.55
N ASP A 38 6.50 9.21 -2.57
CA ASP A 38 7.24 8.58 -3.66
C ASP A 38 7.16 7.06 -3.60
N VAL A 39 7.16 6.52 -2.37
CA VAL A 39 6.97 5.10 -2.08
C VAL A 39 5.94 4.94 -0.97
N VAL A 40 5.03 4.00 -1.13
CA VAL A 40 4.07 3.62 -0.09
C VAL A 40 4.18 2.12 0.15
N THR A 41 4.40 1.73 1.40
CA THR A 41 4.46 0.32 1.81
C THR A 41 3.27 -0.04 2.69
N MET A 42 2.82 -1.29 2.59
CA MET A 42 1.71 -1.77 3.42
C MET A 42 1.71 -3.28 3.56
N THR A 43 1.00 -3.77 4.55
CA THR A 43 0.59 -5.18 4.65
C THR A 43 -0.79 -5.37 4.02
N THR A 44 -1.03 -6.56 3.47
CA THR A 44 -2.34 -6.90 2.89
C THR A 44 -3.29 -7.56 3.88
N HIS A 45 -2.82 -7.99 5.06
CA HIS A 45 -3.54 -8.82 6.03
C HIS A 45 -4.01 -8.09 7.30
N LYS A 46 -4.06 -6.76 7.29
CA LYS A 46 -4.61 -5.94 8.38
C LYS A 46 -5.96 -5.36 7.96
N THR A 47 -6.18 -4.06 8.08
CA THR A 47 -7.46 -3.44 7.71
C THR A 47 -7.84 -3.67 6.24
N LEU A 48 -6.87 -3.92 5.35
CA LEU A 48 -7.14 -4.26 3.96
C LEU A 48 -7.83 -5.63 3.78
N ARG A 49 -7.79 -6.48 4.83
CA ARG A 49 -8.52 -7.76 4.91
C ARG A 49 -8.13 -8.78 3.82
N GLY A 50 -6.87 -8.76 3.43
CA GLY A 50 -6.32 -9.69 2.44
C GLY A 50 -5.48 -10.81 3.05
N PRO A 51 -4.81 -11.61 2.22
CA PRO A 51 -3.89 -12.67 2.64
C PRO A 51 -2.63 -12.07 3.27
N ARG A 52 -1.90 -12.89 4.02
CA ARG A 52 -0.62 -12.49 4.61
C ARG A 52 0.40 -12.14 3.52
N GLY A 53 0.91 -10.92 3.59
CA GLY A 53 1.89 -10.43 2.64
C GLY A 53 2.08 -8.92 2.73
N GLY A 54 3.01 -8.41 1.93
CA GLY A 54 3.27 -6.99 1.74
C GLY A 54 2.90 -6.52 0.33
N MET A 55 2.82 -5.21 0.19
CA MET A 55 2.69 -4.53 -1.08
C MET A 55 3.46 -3.22 -1.05
N ILE A 56 4.13 -2.90 -2.14
CA ILE A 56 4.83 -1.63 -2.35
C ILE A 56 4.21 -0.95 -3.57
N LEU A 57 3.82 0.30 -3.40
CA LEU A 57 3.45 1.19 -4.50
C LEU A 57 4.55 2.25 -4.62
N ALA A 58 5.01 2.50 -5.83
CA ALA A 58 6.09 3.45 -6.06
C ALA A 58 5.80 4.30 -7.30
N LYS A 59 6.24 5.54 -7.30
CA LYS A 59 6.21 6.39 -8.49
C LYS A 59 7.10 5.80 -9.58
N LYS A 60 6.80 6.15 -10.83
CA LYS A 60 7.44 5.57 -12.02
C LYS A 60 8.96 5.76 -12.05
N ASP A 61 9.46 6.86 -11.54
CA ASP A 61 10.87 7.22 -11.46
C ASP A 61 11.66 6.41 -10.41
N VAL A 62 11.00 5.92 -9.36
CA VAL A 62 11.63 5.12 -8.28
C VAL A 62 11.26 3.63 -8.31
N VAL A 63 10.32 3.20 -9.14
CA VAL A 63 9.84 1.81 -9.17
C VAL A 63 10.92 0.81 -9.60
N LYS A 64 11.82 1.20 -10.50
CA LYS A 64 12.85 0.31 -11.04
C LYS A 64 13.86 -0.17 -9.97
N PRO A 65 14.49 0.72 -9.18
CA PRO A 65 15.33 0.29 -8.07
C PRO A 65 14.55 -0.47 -6.98
N VAL A 66 13.28 -0.12 -6.70
CA VAL A 66 12.44 -0.86 -5.76
C VAL A 66 12.24 -2.30 -6.23
N ASN A 67 11.88 -2.53 -7.48
CA ASN A 67 11.71 -3.88 -8.04
C ASN A 67 13.00 -4.69 -7.95
N SER A 68 14.15 -4.10 -8.31
CA SER A 68 15.46 -4.76 -8.25
C SER A 68 15.86 -5.11 -6.82
N SER A 69 15.52 -4.27 -5.85
CA SER A 69 15.80 -4.52 -4.43
C SER A 69 14.90 -5.62 -3.85
N VAL A 70 13.66 -5.73 -4.32
CA VAL A 70 12.77 -6.83 -3.93
C VAL A 70 13.23 -8.14 -4.56
N PHE A 71 13.39 -8.17 -5.87
CA PHE A 71 13.85 -9.38 -6.60
C PHE A 71 14.88 -9.00 -7.67
N PRO A 72 16.07 -9.64 -7.67
CA PRO A 72 16.51 -10.68 -6.76
C PRO A 72 17.19 -10.17 -5.48
N GLY A 73 17.12 -8.86 -5.17
CA GLY A 73 17.91 -8.21 -4.12
C GLY A 73 17.71 -8.81 -2.72
N SER A 74 16.45 -9.04 -2.31
CA SER A 74 16.12 -9.51 -0.96
C SER A 74 15.20 -10.73 -0.92
N GLN A 75 14.50 -11.04 -2.01
CA GLN A 75 13.54 -12.14 -2.08
C GLN A 75 13.82 -13.04 -3.29
N GLY A 76 13.23 -14.25 -3.28
CA GLY A 76 13.27 -15.23 -4.35
C GLY A 76 11.89 -15.44 -4.98
N GLY A 77 11.61 -16.70 -5.39
CA GLY A 77 10.34 -17.05 -6.03
C GLY A 77 9.13 -16.72 -5.15
N PRO A 78 8.10 -16.06 -5.71
CA PRO A 78 6.94 -15.66 -4.95
C PRO A 78 6.01 -16.85 -4.64
N LEU A 79 5.26 -16.73 -3.55
CA LEU A 79 4.15 -17.63 -3.24
C LEU A 79 2.95 -17.26 -4.11
N VAL A 80 2.78 -17.93 -5.25
CA VAL A 80 1.79 -17.58 -6.27
C VAL A 80 0.35 -17.65 -5.75
N GLN A 81 0.04 -18.58 -4.84
CA GLN A 81 -1.27 -18.64 -4.19
C GLN A 81 -1.57 -17.37 -3.37
N GLN A 82 -0.55 -16.73 -2.79
CA GLN A 82 -0.72 -15.45 -2.09
C GLN A 82 -1.00 -14.30 -3.08
N ILE A 83 -0.41 -14.35 -4.28
CA ILE A 83 -0.70 -13.37 -5.34
C ILE A 83 -2.15 -13.52 -5.79
N ALA A 84 -2.62 -14.74 -6.04
CA ALA A 84 -4.01 -15.01 -6.39
C ALA A 84 -4.99 -14.54 -5.31
N ALA A 85 -4.69 -14.84 -4.04
CA ALA A 85 -5.49 -14.39 -2.91
C ALA A 85 -5.53 -12.85 -2.77
N LYS A 86 -4.43 -12.15 -3.07
CA LYS A 86 -4.41 -10.68 -3.12
C LYS A 86 -5.34 -10.16 -4.21
N ALA A 87 -5.39 -10.78 -5.39
CA ALA A 87 -6.28 -10.36 -6.47
C ALA A 87 -7.75 -10.45 -6.05
N VAL A 88 -8.14 -11.51 -5.35
CA VAL A 88 -9.50 -11.67 -4.79
C VAL A 88 -9.79 -10.57 -3.75
N ALA A 89 -8.87 -10.37 -2.79
CA ALA A 89 -9.03 -9.36 -1.74
C ALA A 89 -9.15 -7.94 -2.31
N PHE A 90 -8.39 -7.61 -3.34
CA PHE A 90 -8.47 -6.31 -4.00
C PHE A 90 -9.77 -6.15 -4.78
N GLY A 91 -10.25 -7.22 -5.42
CA GLY A 91 -11.58 -7.24 -6.04
C GLY A 91 -12.70 -6.99 -5.03
N GLU A 92 -12.60 -7.57 -3.82
CA GLU A 92 -13.54 -7.28 -2.72
C GLU A 92 -13.42 -5.83 -2.22
N ALA A 93 -12.20 -5.31 -2.09
CA ALA A 93 -11.95 -3.95 -1.62
C ALA A 93 -12.50 -2.85 -2.57
N LEU A 94 -12.74 -3.18 -3.83
CA LEU A 94 -13.36 -2.29 -4.81
C LEU A 94 -14.89 -2.21 -4.68
N ARG A 95 -15.52 -3.08 -3.89
CA ARG A 95 -16.97 -3.13 -3.74
C ARG A 95 -17.49 -2.10 -2.74
N PRO A 96 -18.72 -1.59 -2.91
CA PRO A 96 -19.32 -0.64 -1.96
C PRO A 96 -19.43 -1.16 -0.52
N GLU A 97 -19.64 -2.46 -0.36
CA GLU A 97 -19.74 -3.12 0.94
C GLU A 97 -18.45 -3.03 1.74
N PHE A 98 -17.30 -2.99 1.07
CA PHE A 98 -16.01 -2.82 1.72
C PHE A 98 -15.90 -1.43 2.36
N LYS A 99 -16.40 -0.39 1.69
CA LYS A 99 -16.43 0.96 2.26
C LYS A 99 -17.31 1.03 3.51
N ALA A 100 -18.49 0.42 3.48
CA ALA A 100 -19.37 0.33 4.63
C ALA A 100 -18.73 -0.43 5.79
N TYR A 101 -18.02 -1.52 5.49
CA TYR A 101 -17.23 -2.27 6.47
C TYR A 101 -16.15 -1.39 7.11
N GLN A 102 -15.36 -0.67 6.33
CA GLN A 102 -14.29 0.19 6.84
C GLN A 102 -14.81 1.38 7.66
N GLN A 103 -15.99 1.88 7.38
CA GLN A 103 -16.64 2.90 8.22
C GLN A 103 -16.88 2.36 9.63
N ARG A 104 -17.42 1.13 9.76
CA ARG A 104 -17.60 0.49 11.07
C ARG A 104 -16.29 0.16 11.79
N VAL A 105 -15.21 -0.09 11.05
CA VAL A 105 -13.86 -0.32 11.64
C VAL A 105 -13.31 0.96 12.27
N LYS A 106 -13.72 2.12 11.77
CA LYS A 106 -13.29 3.43 12.30
C LYS A 106 -14.02 3.83 13.59
N GLU A 107 -15.26 3.38 13.78
CA GLU A 107 -16.08 3.60 14.98
C GLU A 107 -15.53 2.86 16.20
#